data_e55f19895b523d74c3ebb0344dda8723
#
_entry.id   e55f19895b523d74c3ebb0344dda8723
#
_cell.length_a   1.000
_cell.length_b   1.000
_cell.length_c   1.000
_cell.angle_alpha   90.00
_cell.angle_beta   90.00
_cell.angle_gamma   90.00
#
_symmetry.space_group_name_H-M   'P 1'
#
loop_
_entity.id
_entity.type
_entity.pdbx_description
1 polymer ?
#
loop_
_entity_poly.entity_id
_entity_poly.type
_entity_poly.pdbx_seq_one_letter_code
_entity_poly.pdbx_strand_id
1 'polypeptide(L)'
;MISLDEAMLYAPVEWHDCSEGYTDIRYHKSTDGIAKITINRPQVRNAFRPLTVKEMIQALADARYDDNIGVIVLTGEGEKAFCAGGDQKVRGDYGG
;
A
#
# COMPACT_ATOMS: atom_id res chain seq x y z
N MET A 1 -8.08 -6.44 -28.06
CA MET A 1 -9.48 -6.02 -27.88
C MET A 1 -9.63 -5.31 -26.54
N ILE A 2 -10.22 -4.17 -26.54
CA ILE A 2 -10.57 -3.52 -25.30
C ILE A 2 -11.88 -4.10 -24.81
N SER A 3 -11.81 -4.85 -23.73
CA SER A 3 -12.99 -5.35 -23.06
C SER A 3 -13.55 -4.27 -22.14
N LEU A 4 -14.74 -4.51 -21.63
CA LEU A 4 -15.28 -3.65 -20.59
C LEU A 4 -14.34 -3.58 -19.38
N ASP A 5 -13.71 -4.71 -19.05
CA ASP A 5 -12.77 -4.76 -17.94
C ASP A 5 -11.58 -3.86 -18.19
N GLU A 6 -11.05 -3.88 -19.41
CA GLU A 6 -9.94 -3.03 -19.76
C GLU A 6 -10.33 -1.55 -19.73
N ALA A 7 -11.51 -1.23 -20.24
CA ALA A 7 -12.02 0.13 -20.17
C ALA A 7 -12.19 0.59 -18.71
N MET A 8 -12.64 -0.30 -17.84
CA MET A 8 -12.81 -0.01 -16.43
C MET A 8 -11.47 0.21 -15.74
N LEU A 9 -10.42 -0.51 -16.14
CA LEU A 9 -9.09 -0.31 -15.60
C LEU A 9 -8.56 1.10 -15.85
N TYR A 10 -8.93 1.70 -16.96
CA TYR A 10 -8.49 3.03 -17.34
C TYR A 10 -9.49 4.12 -16.95
N ALA A 11 -10.63 3.75 -16.40
CA ALA A 11 -11.57 4.74 -15.92
C ALA A 11 -10.99 5.49 -14.72
N PRO A 12 -11.24 6.78 -14.62
CA PRO A 12 -10.77 7.54 -13.46
C PRO A 12 -11.32 6.94 -12.18
N VAL A 13 -10.43 6.69 -11.22
CA VAL A 13 -10.80 6.24 -9.90
C VAL A 13 -10.64 7.41 -8.94
N GLU A 14 -11.66 7.67 -8.17
CA GLU A 14 -11.60 8.73 -7.18
C GLU A 14 -11.02 8.18 -5.88
N TRP A 15 -9.87 8.70 -5.51
CA TRP A 15 -9.15 8.30 -4.32
C TRP A 15 -9.26 9.32 -3.21
N HIS A 16 -9.50 8.84 -2.01
CA HIS A 16 -9.48 9.65 -0.81
C HIS A 16 -8.22 9.30 -0.02
N ASP A 17 -7.44 10.32 0.28
CA ASP A 17 -6.18 10.14 1.01
C ASP A 17 -6.47 9.98 2.50
N CYS A 18 -6.11 8.84 3.03
CA CYS A 18 -6.25 8.49 4.43
C CYS A 18 -4.89 8.36 5.13
N SER A 19 -3.87 9.00 4.58
CA SER A 19 -2.47 8.81 5.00
C SER A 19 -2.07 9.64 6.22
N GLU A 20 -2.95 10.42 6.78
CA GLU A 20 -2.61 11.26 7.94
C GLU A 20 -2.05 10.43 9.08
N GLY A 21 -0.91 10.82 9.58
CA GLY A 21 -0.22 10.12 10.65
C GLY A 21 0.73 9.03 10.19
N TYR A 22 0.78 8.73 8.90
CA TYR A 22 1.71 7.72 8.36
C TYR A 22 2.94 8.38 7.76
N THR A 23 4.08 7.74 7.97
CA THR A 23 5.39 8.21 7.47
C THR A 23 5.89 7.34 6.34
N ASP A 24 5.84 6.03 6.51
CA ASP A 24 6.46 5.07 5.60
C ASP A 24 5.49 4.54 4.55
N ILE A 25 4.21 4.76 4.73
CA ILE A 25 3.19 4.32 3.79
C ILE A 25 2.27 5.45 3.41
N ARG A 26 1.59 5.25 2.29
CA ARG A 26 0.40 6.04 1.93
C ARG A 26 -0.79 5.11 1.95
N TYR A 27 -1.92 5.63 2.35
CA TYR A 27 -3.15 4.86 2.46
C TYR A 27 -4.28 5.62 1.78
N HIS A 28 -4.90 4.99 0.80
CA HIS A 28 -5.98 5.58 0.04
C HIS A 28 -7.16 4.62 -0.04
N LYS A 29 -8.34 5.18 -0.08
CA LYS A 29 -9.59 4.44 -0.31
C LYS A 29 -10.29 5.00 -1.52
N SER A 30 -10.84 4.12 -2.36
CA SER A 30 -11.63 4.56 -3.50
C SER A 30 -13.12 4.50 -3.18
N THR A 31 -13.89 5.25 -3.95
CA THR A 31 -15.35 5.16 -3.85
C THR A 31 -15.89 3.82 -4.30
N ASP A 32 -15.07 3.05 -5.03
CA ASP A 32 -15.44 1.73 -5.55
C ASP A 32 -15.16 0.60 -4.56
N GLY A 33 -14.72 0.92 -3.35
CA GLY A 33 -14.49 -0.10 -2.32
C GLY A 33 -13.10 -0.72 -2.35
N ILE A 34 -12.10 0.00 -2.87
CA ILE A 34 -10.71 -0.47 -2.91
C ILE A 34 -9.89 0.32 -1.90
N ALA A 35 -9.14 -0.38 -1.06
CA ALA A 35 -8.14 0.23 -0.20
C ALA A 35 -6.76 -0.03 -0.82
N LYS A 36 -5.97 1.03 -0.99
CA LYS A 36 -4.62 0.93 -1.54
C LYS A 36 -3.62 1.36 -0.49
N ILE A 37 -2.72 0.47 -0.16
CA ILE A 37 -1.62 0.73 0.77
C ILE A 37 -0.34 0.74 -0.04
N THR A 38 0.35 1.88 -0.04
CA THR A 38 1.56 2.08 -0.84
C THR A 38 2.75 2.23 0.09
N ILE A 39 3.74 1.36 -0.06
CA ILE A 39 5.01 1.53 0.66
C ILE A 39 5.74 2.69 0.01
N ASN A 40 6.03 3.72 0.79
CA ASN A 40 6.59 4.97 0.29
C ASN A 40 8.01 5.19 0.83
N ARG A 41 8.91 4.29 0.48
CA ARG A 41 10.34 4.38 0.80
C ARG A 41 11.17 4.14 -0.47
N PRO A 42 10.93 4.88 -1.56
CA PRO A 42 11.59 4.62 -2.84
C PRO A 42 13.11 4.82 -2.79
N GLN A 43 13.59 5.70 -1.91
CA GLN A 43 15.01 5.96 -1.73
C GLN A 43 15.79 4.72 -1.23
N VAL A 44 15.10 3.75 -0.65
CA VAL A 44 15.68 2.47 -0.22
C VAL A 44 14.95 1.30 -0.87
N ARG A 45 14.41 1.50 -2.08
CA ARG A 45 13.65 0.50 -2.84
C ARG A 45 12.50 -0.09 -2.04
N ASN A 46 11.85 0.74 -1.24
CA ASN A 46 10.72 0.33 -0.40
C ASN A 46 11.05 -0.79 0.60
N ALA A 47 12.32 -0.90 1.00
CA ALA A 47 12.70 -1.79 2.08
C ALA A 47 11.95 -1.38 3.36
N PHE A 48 11.41 -2.34 4.07
CA PHE A 48 10.60 -2.04 5.25
C PHE A 48 11.45 -2.06 6.53
N ARG A 49 10.98 -1.32 7.52
CA ARG A 49 11.51 -1.26 8.87
C ARG A 49 10.34 -1.43 9.84
N PRO A 50 10.58 -1.55 11.16
CA PRO A 50 9.47 -1.76 12.11
C PRO A 50 8.34 -0.76 11.98
N LEU A 51 8.64 0.52 11.76
CA LEU A 51 7.62 1.53 11.57
C LEU A 51 6.77 1.24 10.32
N THR A 52 7.40 0.82 9.23
CA THR A 52 6.69 0.47 8.01
C THR A 52 5.68 -0.64 8.28
N VAL A 53 6.12 -1.69 8.96
CA VAL A 53 5.27 -2.84 9.31
C VAL A 53 4.13 -2.42 10.21
N LYS A 54 4.43 -1.61 11.22
CA LYS A 54 3.41 -1.11 12.14
C LYS A 54 2.33 -0.32 11.39
N GLU A 55 2.76 0.56 10.51
CA GLU A 55 1.82 1.38 9.74
C GLU A 55 0.99 0.53 8.79
N MET A 56 1.61 -0.45 8.15
CA MET A 56 0.90 -1.37 7.26
C MET A 56 -0.16 -2.16 8.03
N ILE A 57 0.18 -2.64 9.21
CA ILE A 57 -0.77 -3.38 10.05
C ILE A 57 -1.95 -2.49 10.43
N GLN A 58 -1.68 -1.25 10.80
CA GLN A 58 -2.74 -0.30 11.15
C GLN A 58 -3.66 -0.03 9.95
N ALA A 59 -3.09 0.20 8.78
CA ALA A 59 -3.88 0.45 7.58
C ALA A 59 -4.67 -0.80 7.16
N LEU A 60 -4.06 -1.98 7.24
CA LEU A 60 -4.75 -3.23 6.93
C LEU A 60 -5.92 -3.46 7.88
N ALA A 61 -5.74 -3.20 9.16
CA ALA A 61 -6.81 -3.34 10.13
C ALA A 61 -7.96 -2.37 9.84
N ASP A 62 -7.62 -1.12 9.53
CA ASP A 62 -8.63 -0.13 9.18
C ASP A 62 -9.43 -0.56 7.95
N ALA A 63 -8.74 -1.01 6.90
CA ALA A 63 -9.40 -1.47 5.69
C ALA A 63 -10.26 -2.71 5.93
N ARG A 64 -9.76 -3.64 6.74
CA ARG A 64 -10.49 -4.87 7.06
C ARG A 64 -11.81 -4.60 7.78
N TYR A 65 -11.84 -3.62 8.66
CA TYR A 65 -13.02 -3.29 9.44
C TYR A 65 -13.92 -2.25 8.77
N ASP A 66 -13.53 -1.76 7.60
CA ASP A 66 -14.34 -0.82 6.83
C ASP A 66 -15.30 -1.60 5.93
N ASP A 67 -16.58 -1.53 6.24
CA ASP A 67 -17.62 -2.28 5.49
C ASP A 67 -17.72 -1.86 4.03
N ASN A 68 -17.19 -0.70 3.68
CA ASN A 68 -17.21 -0.20 2.30
C ASN A 68 -16.05 -0.72 1.47
N ILE A 69 -15.08 -1.41 2.09
CA ILE A 69 -13.91 -1.91 1.39
C ILE A 69 -14.06 -3.40 1.12
N GLY A 70 -13.96 -3.77 -0.17
CA GLY A 70 -14.02 -5.16 -0.59
C GLY A 70 -12.70 -5.72 -1.09
N VAL A 71 -11.75 -4.85 -1.44
CA VAL A 71 -10.45 -5.26 -1.99
C VAL A 71 -9.35 -4.40 -1.38
N ILE A 72 -8.24 -5.04 -1.03
CA ILE A 72 -7.06 -4.35 -0.52
C ILE A 72 -5.92 -4.59 -1.51
N VAL A 73 -5.31 -3.50 -1.98
CA VAL A 73 -4.18 -3.54 -2.91
C VAL A 73 -2.93 -3.07 -2.17
N LEU A 74 -1.87 -3.84 -2.26
CA LEU A 74 -0.56 -3.46 -1.73
C LEU A 74 0.34 -3.13 -2.92
N THR A 75 1.01 -1.99 -2.85
CA THR A 75 1.90 -1.55 -3.91
C THR A 75 3.08 -0.79 -3.33
N GLY A 76 4.05 -0.44 -4.16
CA GLY A 76 5.21 0.32 -3.77
C GLY A 76 5.35 1.58 -4.61
N GLU A 77 5.82 2.66 -3.99
CA GLU A 77 6.12 3.89 -4.69
C GLU A 77 7.39 3.72 -5.52
N GLY A 78 7.43 4.33 -6.69
CA GLY A 78 8.58 4.28 -7.58
C GLY A 78 8.49 3.14 -8.57
N GLU A 79 9.47 3.08 -9.46
CA GLU A 79 9.46 2.16 -10.59
C GLU A 79 10.30 0.90 -10.39
N LYS A 80 11.16 0.88 -9.38
CA LYS A 80 12.19 -0.15 -9.27
C LYS A 80 11.77 -1.37 -8.47
N ALA A 81 10.96 -1.20 -7.45
CA ALA A 81 10.56 -2.33 -6.63
C ALA A 81 9.29 -2.03 -5.86
N PHE A 82 8.45 -3.05 -5.74
CA PHE A 82 7.34 -3.02 -4.79
C PHE A 82 7.90 -2.96 -3.37
N CYS A 83 8.75 -3.89 -3.03
CA CYS A 83 9.42 -3.98 -1.74
C CYS A 83 10.72 -4.77 -1.94
N ALA A 84 11.84 -4.20 -1.49
CA ALA A 84 13.14 -4.86 -1.62
C ALA A 84 13.44 -5.83 -0.47
N GLY A 85 12.48 -6.03 0.43
CA GLY A 85 12.64 -6.87 1.60
C GLY A 85 12.83 -6.02 2.85
N GLY A 86 13.26 -6.65 3.92
CA GLY A 86 13.48 -5.94 5.17
C GLY A 86 14.71 -5.06 5.12
N ASP A 87 14.68 -3.99 5.91
CA ASP A 87 15.85 -3.17 6.14
C ASP A 87 16.94 -4.05 6.76
N GLN A 88 18.17 -3.89 6.29
CA GLN A 88 19.29 -4.74 6.73
C GLN A 88 19.46 -4.78 8.26
N LYS A 89 19.27 -3.65 8.90
CA LYS A 89 19.40 -3.56 10.37
C LYS A 89 18.32 -4.32 11.11
N VAL A 90 17.15 -4.40 10.51
CA VAL A 90 15.98 -5.06 11.11
C VAL A 90 15.94 -6.52 10.71
N ARG A 91 16.39 -6.82 9.51
CA ARG A 91 16.34 -8.16 8.95
C ARG A 91 17.08 -9.17 9.80
N GLY A 92 18.20 -8.78 10.39
CA GLY A 92 18.94 -9.64 11.29
C GLY A 92 18.12 -10.07 12.50
N ASP A 93 17.26 -9.18 12.99
CA ASP A 93 16.41 -9.44 14.16
C ASP A 93 15.31 -10.45 13.85
N TYR A 94 14.90 -10.56 12.59
CA TYR A 94 13.87 -11.49 12.17
C TYR A 94 14.41 -12.81 11.61
N GLY A 95 15.71 -12.95 11.59
CA GLY A 95 16.34 -14.17 11.09
C GLY A 95 16.12 -14.41 9.60
N GLY A 96 15.67 -13.40 8.93
CA GLY A 96 15.32 -13.54 7.54
C GLY A 96 16.31 -12.92 6.61
#